data_b62c7a100d2b3353d355943c7d73f3e8
#
_entry.id   b62c7a100d2b3353d355943c7d73f3e8
#
_cell.length_a   1.000
_cell.length_b   1.000
_cell.length_c   1.000
_cell.angle_alpha   90.00
_cell.angle_beta   90.00
_cell.angle_gamma   90.00
#
_symmetry.space_group_name_H-M   'P 1'
#
loop_
_entity.id
_entity.type
_entity.pdbx_description
1 polymer ?
#
loop_
_entity_poly.entity_id
_entity_poly.type
_entity_poly.pdbx_seq_one_letter_code
_entity_poly.pdbx_strand_id
1 'polypeptide(L)'
;FRGVVRAIRNHIFKTHRVTLRAVIIGNSKNTEYLADYISAFPESGFSLGGVVAGARYIPKDLRRRQYSSLKEALRRAKPDVIFQTDDQHTDYVYRQALNRHLPYYFVPSAAMLTSQMGDLELVGDTPAILVKVTPLSGSAKIAKRACDLILGSLALILSLIPIGIIWIVQKISDPKAPAIYAETRLSRYN
;
A
#
# COMPACT_ATOMS: atom_id res chain seq x y z
N PHE A 1 6.59 6.52 23.89
CA PHE A 1 6.38 6.73 22.43
C PHE A 1 5.43 5.67 21.84
N ARG A 2 5.67 4.36 22.07
CA ARG A 2 4.82 3.27 21.55
C ARG A 2 3.35 3.32 22.04
N GLY A 3 3.09 3.79 23.28
CA GLY A 3 1.72 3.94 23.82
C GLY A 3 0.91 5.03 23.13
N VAL A 4 1.54 6.17 22.85
CA VAL A 4 0.91 7.31 22.17
C VAL A 4 0.56 6.95 20.72
N VAL A 5 1.47 6.27 20.01
CA VAL A 5 1.23 5.78 18.65
C VAL A 5 0.09 4.77 18.61
N ARG A 6 -0.01 3.85 19.59
CA ARG A 6 -1.14 2.92 19.73
C ARG A 6 -2.46 3.64 20.02
N ALA A 7 -2.45 4.63 20.92
CA ALA A 7 -3.66 5.38 21.26
C ALA A 7 -4.17 6.21 20.06
N ILE A 8 -3.27 6.89 19.34
CA ILE A 8 -3.60 7.64 18.13
C ILE A 8 -4.13 6.69 17.05
N ARG A 9 -3.46 5.56 16.82
CA ARG A 9 -3.90 4.55 15.87
C ARG A 9 -5.30 4.04 16.21
N ASN A 10 -5.56 3.64 17.47
CA ASN A 10 -6.85 3.13 17.88
C ASN A 10 -7.95 4.21 17.82
N HIS A 11 -7.63 5.47 18.07
CA HIS A 11 -8.57 6.57 17.92
C HIS A 11 -8.92 6.83 16.46
N ILE A 12 -7.95 6.81 15.56
CA ILE A 12 -8.14 7.00 14.12
C ILE A 12 -8.95 5.83 13.52
N PHE A 13 -8.68 4.59 13.92
CA PHE A 13 -9.42 3.42 13.44
C PHE A 13 -10.87 3.37 13.99
N LYS A 14 -11.11 3.79 15.24
CA LYS A 14 -12.47 3.90 15.79
C LYS A 14 -13.33 4.95 15.08
N THR A 15 -12.74 5.95 14.45
CA THR A 15 -13.47 7.03 13.77
C THR A 15 -13.84 6.68 12.31
N HIS A 16 -13.72 5.41 11.87
CA HIS A 16 -14.10 4.89 10.53
C HIS A 16 -13.51 5.63 9.32
N ARG A 17 -12.52 6.50 9.49
CA ARG A 17 -12.01 7.34 8.41
C ARG A 17 -10.83 6.77 7.62
N VAL A 18 -10.26 5.64 8.05
CA VAL A 18 -9.09 5.03 7.37
C VAL A 18 -9.20 3.51 7.35
N THR A 19 -10.24 2.98 6.72
CA THR A 19 -10.32 1.54 6.43
C THR A 19 -9.97 1.31 4.97
N LEU A 20 -9.13 0.29 4.70
CA LEU A 20 -8.82 -0.16 3.35
C LEU A 20 -10.01 -0.95 2.80
N ARG A 21 -10.52 -0.54 1.65
CA ARG A 21 -11.62 -1.23 0.99
C ARG A 21 -11.11 -2.51 0.35
N ALA A 22 -11.55 -3.64 0.85
CA ALA A 22 -11.13 -4.97 0.44
C ALA A 22 -12.08 -5.59 -0.59
N VAL A 23 -11.51 -6.21 -1.62
CA VAL A 23 -12.23 -7.16 -2.49
C VAL A 23 -11.66 -8.54 -2.24
N ILE A 24 -12.55 -9.50 -1.99
CA ILE A 24 -12.21 -10.89 -1.77
C ILE A 24 -12.55 -11.69 -3.03
N ILE A 25 -11.62 -12.52 -3.49
CA ILE A 25 -11.82 -13.41 -4.64
C ILE A 25 -11.47 -14.84 -4.27
N GLY A 26 -12.31 -15.78 -4.67
CA GLY A 26 -12.07 -17.22 -4.52
C GLY A 26 -13.28 -18.00 -4.04
N ASN A 27 -13.28 -19.30 -4.35
CA ASN A 27 -14.35 -20.23 -4.05
C ASN A 27 -13.94 -21.21 -2.94
N SER A 28 -13.70 -20.67 -1.72
CA SER A 28 -13.29 -21.46 -0.57
C SER A 28 -14.07 -21.09 0.68
N LYS A 29 -14.01 -21.92 1.73
CA LYS A 29 -14.57 -21.58 3.04
C LYS A 29 -13.92 -20.35 3.65
N ASN A 30 -12.65 -20.10 3.32
CA ASN A 30 -11.93 -18.92 3.78
C ASN A 30 -12.53 -17.61 3.21
N THR A 31 -13.19 -17.68 2.02
CA THR A 31 -13.92 -16.54 1.45
C THR A 31 -15.07 -16.10 2.36
N GLU A 32 -15.90 -17.06 2.77
CA GLU A 32 -17.04 -16.81 3.66
C GLU A 32 -16.56 -16.28 5.01
N TYR A 33 -15.60 -16.98 5.63
CA TYR A 33 -15.04 -16.56 6.93
C TYR A 33 -14.44 -15.13 6.86
N LEU A 34 -13.64 -14.84 5.84
CA LEU A 34 -12.98 -13.54 5.72
C LEU A 34 -13.98 -12.42 5.42
N ALA A 35 -15.02 -12.69 4.62
CA ALA A 35 -16.08 -11.74 4.34
C ALA A 35 -16.87 -11.39 5.60
N ASP A 36 -17.23 -12.39 6.40
CA ASP A 36 -17.89 -12.20 7.69
C ASP A 36 -17.00 -11.45 8.67
N TYR A 37 -15.75 -11.87 8.79
CA TYR A 37 -14.78 -11.23 9.70
C TYR A 37 -14.59 -9.74 9.38
N ILE A 38 -14.30 -9.39 8.14
CA ILE A 38 -14.10 -7.99 7.72
C ILE A 38 -15.38 -7.16 7.91
N SER A 39 -16.55 -7.77 7.74
CA SER A 39 -17.83 -7.08 7.93
C SER A 39 -18.19 -6.88 9.40
N ALA A 40 -17.84 -7.83 10.26
CA ALA A 40 -18.12 -7.79 11.69
C ALA A 40 -17.14 -6.94 12.49
N PHE A 41 -15.87 -6.85 12.02
CA PHE A 41 -14.77 -6.18 12.75
C PHE A 41 -14.13 -5.04 11.95
N PRO A 42 -14.75 -3.86 11.88
CA PRO A 42 -14.19 -2.68 11.21
C PRO A 42 -12.83 -2.24 11.77
N GLU A 43 -12.53 -2.56 13.03
CA GLU A 43 -11.26 -2.32 13.69
C GLU A 43 -10.10 -3.14 13.13
N SER A 44 -10.37 -4.15 12.28
CA SER A 44 -9.35 -4.88 11.51
C SER A 44 -8.57 -3.97 10.53
N GLY A 45 -9.10 -2.74 10.29
CA GLY A 45 -8.53 -1.80 9.32
C GLY A 45 -9.01 -2.05 7.90
N PHE A 46 -9.91 -3.02 7.68
CA PHE A 46 -10.49 -3.33 6.39
C PHE A 46 -12.00 -3.06 6.37
N SER A 47 -12.53 -2.73 5.19
CA SER A 47 -13.96 -2.66 4.94
C SER A 47 -14.29 -3.47 3.69
N LEU A 48 -15.36 -4.26 3.72
CA LEU A 48 -15.74 -5.09 2.60
C LEU A 48 -16.31 -4.24 1.46
N GLY A 49 -15.57 -4.15 0.36
CA GLY A 49 -15.99 -3.49 -0.89
C GLY A 49 -16.75 -4.42 -1.84
N GLY A 50 -16.41 -5.72 -1.83
CA GLY A 50 -17.06 -6.70 -2.68
C GLY A 50 -16.47 -8.10 -2.59
N VAL A 51 -17.21 -9.07 -3.10
CA VAL A 51 -16.80 -10.48 -3.15
C VAL A 51 -16.99 -11.01 -4.56
N VAL A 52 -15.99 -11.71 -5.08
CA VAL A 52 -16.03 -12.42 -6.37
C VAL A 52 -15.92 -13.91 -6.07
N ALA A 53 -17.05 -14.53 -5.85
CA ALA A 53 -17.15 -15.95 -5.50
C ALA A 53 -18.52 -16.52 -5.93
N GLY A 54 -18.61 -17.86 -5.97
CA GLY A 54 -19.89 -18.52 -6.12
C GLY A 54 -20.81 -18.26 -4.92
N ALA A 55 -22.12 -18.19 -5.16
CA ALA A 55 -23.12 -17.86 -4.15
C ALA A 55 -23.09 -18.75 -2.89
N ARG A 56 -22.49 -19.95 -2.98
CA ARG A 56 -22.30 -20.89 -1.88
C ARG A 56 -21.28 -20.42 -0.85
N TYR A 57 -20.31 -19.60 -1.28
CA TYR A 57 -19.18 -19.14 -0.46
C TYR A 57 -19.35 -17.69 -0.01
N ILE A 58 -20.56 -17.14 -0.13
CA ILE A 58 -20.87 -15.76 0.27
C ILE A 58 -22.00 -15.83 1.31
N PRO A 59 -21.82 -15.20 2.48
CA PRO A 59 -22.87 -15.04 3.48
C PRO A 59 -24.14 -14.44 2.87
N LYS A 60 -25.31 -14.88 3.32
CA LYS A 60 -26.60 -14.46 2.71
C LYS A 60 -26.83 -12.96 2.74
N ASP A 61 -26.42 -12.31 3.80
CA ASP A 61 -26.51 -10.86 4.04
C ASP A 61 -25.53 -10.05 3.17
N LEU A 62 -24.41 -10.66 2.73
CA LEU A 62 -23.38 -10.01 1.93
C LEU A 62 -23.55 -10.22 0.41
N ARG A 63 -24.56 -10.97 -0.04
CA ARG A 63 -24.81 -11.25 -1.47
C ARG A 63 -25.04 -10.01 -2.31
N ARG A 64 -25.48 -8.90 -1.73
CA ARG A 64 -25.61 -7.61 -2.41
C ARG A 64 -24.27 -7.02 -2.85
N ARG A 65 -23.16 -7.50 -2.27
CA ARG A 65 -21.78 -7.09 -2.61
C ARG A 65 -21.07 -8.11 -3.50
N GLN A 66 -21.81 -9.05 -4.08
CA GLN A 66 -21.28 -10.03 -5.04
C GLN A 66 -21.07 -9.38 -6.40
N TYR A 67 -19.93 -9.68 -7.00
CA TYR A 67 -19.60 -9.32 -8.38
C TYR A 67 -19.39 -10.58 -9.21
N SER A 68 -19.76 -10.52 -10.50
CA SER A 68 -19.61 -11.66 -11.41
C SER A 68 -18.17 -11.88 -11.86
N SER A 69 -17.32 -10.85 -11.77
CA SER A 69 -15.91 -10.94 -12.18
C SER A 69 -15.03 -9.97 -11.38
N LEU A 70 -13.72 -10.32 -11.29
CA LEU A 70 -12.73 -9.43 -10.70
C LEU A 70 -12.67 -8.07 -11.41
N LYS A 71 -12.76 -8.04 -12.75
CA LYS A 71 -12.73 -6.80 -13.53
C LYS A 71 -13.88 -5.86 -13.15
N GLU A 72 -15.07 -6.41 -12.94
CA GLU A 72 -16.23 -5.64 -12.48
C GLU A 72 -16.05 -5.13 -11.06
N ALA A 73 -15.59 -5.99 -10.14
CA ALA A 73 -15.31 -5.62 -8.76
C ALA A 73 -14.28 -4.49 -8.67
N LEU A 74 -13.18 -4.57 -9.42
CA LEU A 74 -12.14 -3.54 -9.47
C LEU A 74 -12.66 -2.20 -9.99
N ARG A 75 -13.59 -2.22 -10.94
CA ARG A 75 -14.18 -1.00 -11.51
C ARG A 75 -15.19 -0.36 -10.57
N ARG A 76 -16.10 -1.16 -9.98
CA ARG A 76 -17.23 -0.65 -9.19
C ARG A 76 -16.89 -0.43 -7.73
N ALA A 77 -16.21 -1.39 -7.11
CA ALA A 77 -15.85 -1.29 -5.70
C ALA A 77 -14.63 -0.39 -5.45
N LYS A 78 -13.76 -0.18 -6.47
CA LYS A 78 -12.51 0.60 -6.36
C LYS A 78 -11.73 0.21 -5.10
N PRO A 79 -11.30 -1.05 -4.99
CA PRO A 79 -10.65 -1.54 -3.78
C PRO A 79 -9.28 -0.92 -3.58
N ASP A 80 -8.87 -0.87 -2.31
CA ASP A 80 -7.51 -0.52 -1.89
C ASP A 80 -6.64 -1.77 -1.69
N VAL A 81 -7.28 -2.96 -1.58
CA VAL A 81 -6.60 -4.23 -1.33
C VAL A 81 -7.38 -5.41 -1.93
N ILE A 82 -6.67 -6.44 -2.36
CA ILE A 82 -7.26 -7.67 -2.90
C ILE A 82 -6.86 -8.84 -2.01
N PHE A 83 -7.84 -9.64 -1.60
CA PHE A 83 -7.65 -10.92 -0.93
C PHE A 83 -8.02 -12.05 -1.90
N GLN A 84 -7.13 -12.99 -2.11
CA GLN A 84 -7.42 -14.22 -2.84
C GLN A 84 -7.39 -15.41 -1.89
N THR A 85 -8.44 -16.22 -1.91
CA THR A 85 -8.67 -17.34 -0.97
C THR A 85 -8.63 -18.71 -1.63
N ASP A 86 -8.41 -18.77 -2.94
CA ASP A 86 -8.15 -19.99 -3.69
C ASP A 86 -6.96 -19.80 -4.64
N ASP A 87 -6.51 -20.88 -5.24
CA ASP A 87 -5.38 -20.90 -6.17
C ASP A 87 -5.79 -20.74 -7.65
N GLN A 88 -7.10 -20.60 -7.90
CA GLN A 88 -7.59 -20.46 -9.26
C GLN A 88 -7.23 -19.08 -9.84
N HIS A 89 -6.64 -19.11 -11.03
CA HIS A 89 -6.28 -17.89 -11.77
C HIS A 89 -5.35 -16.93 -11.00
N THR A 90 -4.49 -17.45 -10.12
CA THR A 90 -3.59 -16.66 -9.27
C THR A 90 -2.75 -15.69 -10.09
N ASP A 91 -2.17 -16.10 -11.21
CA ASP A 91 -1.39 -15.24 -12.10
C ASP A 91 -2.21 -14.05 -12.64
N TYR A 92 -3.47 -14.30 -12.99
CA TYR A 92 -4.35 -13.24 -13.49
C TYR A 92 -4.68 -12.24 -12.39
N VAL A 93 -5.08 -12.71 -11.21
CA VAL A 93 -5.41 -11.86 -10.06
C VAL A 93 -4.21 -11.04 -9.63
N TYR A 94 -3.04 -11.69 -9.51
CA TYR A 94 -1.79 -11.04 -9.16
C TYR A 94 -1.39 -9.95 -10.17
N ARG A 95 -1.44 -10.24 -11.49
CA ARG A 95 -1.18 -9.23 -12.53
C ARG A 95 -2.16 -8.04 -12.46
N GLN A 96 -3.44 -8.27 -12.14
CA GLN A 96 -4.40 -7.18 -11.97
C GLN A 96 -4.07 -6.31 -10.74
N ALA A 97 -3.63 -6.93 -9.65
CA ALA A 97 -3.16 -6.22 -8.46
C ALA A 97 -1.90 -5.41 -8.77
N LEU A 98 -0.93 -6.02 -9.44
CA LEU A 98 0.34 -5.39 -9.85
C LEU A 98 0.11 -4.16 -10.73
N ASN A 99 -0.70 -4.28 -11.79
CA ASN A 99 -0.98 -3.20 -12.73
C ASN A 99 -1.69 -2.00 -12.08
N ARG A 100 -2.37 -2.23 -10.96
CA ARG A 100 -3.10 -1.20 -10.20
C ARG A 100 -2.38 -0.75 -8.95
N HIS A 101 -1.20 -1.32 -8.68
CA HIS A 101 -0.43 -1.08 -7.46
C HIS A 101 -1.22 -1.33 -6.17
N LEU A 102 -2.07 -2.37 -6.18
CA LEU A 102 -2.87 -2.78 -5.03
C LEU A 102 -2.12 -3.83 -4.22
N PRO A 103 -2.08 -3.72 -2.89
CA PRO A 103 -1.65 -4.80 -2.02
C PRO A 103 -2.47 -6.07 -2.33
N TYR A 104 -1.77 -7.19 -2.39
CA TYR A 104 -2.37 -8.48 -2.68
C TYR A 104 -2.05 -9.45 -1.56
N TYR A 105 -3.10 -9.98 -0.95
CA TYR A 105 -3.02 -11.00 0.08
C TYR A 105 -3.49 -12.32 -0.49
N PHE A 106 -2.64 -13.32 -0.40
CA PHE A 106 -3.02 -14.69 -0.70
C PHE A 106 -3.31 -15.41 0.62
N VAL A 107 -4.49 -16.00 0.73
CA VAL A 107 -4.93 -16.79 1.88
C VAL A 107 -4.83 -18.27 1.51
N PRO A 108 -3.73 -18.95 1.88
CA PRO A 108 -3.50 -20.32 1.49
C PRO A 108 -4.51 -21.28 2.16
N SER A 109 -4.80 -22.40 1.51
CA SER A 109 -5.42 -23.51 2.19
C SER A 109 -4.45 -24.15 3.20
N ALA A 110 -4.98 -24.86 4.19
CA ALA A 110 -4.16 -25.50 5.22
C ALA A 110 -3.05 -26.41 4.64
N ALA A 111 -3.27 -26.98 3.46
CA ALA A 111 -2.31 -27.83 2.75
C ALA A 111 -1.10 -27.05 2.18
N MET A 112 -1.22 -25.74 1.96
CA MET A 112 -0.16 -24.91 1.38
C MET A 112 0.73 -24.24 2.43
N LEU A 113 0.35 -24.25 3.71
CA LEU A 113 1.10 -23.60 4.80
C LEU A 113 2.46 -24.25 5.08
N THR A 114 2.77 -25.38 4.46
CA THR A 114 4.06 -26.09 4.62
C THR A 114 5.18 -25.57 3.72
N SER A 115 4.88 -24.71 2.74
CA SER A 115 5.90 -24.13 1.87
C SER A 115 6.14 -22.66 2.23
N GLN A 116 7.35 -22.35 2.69
CA GLN A 116 7.82 -21.01 3.07
C GLN A 116 7.78 -20.04 1.87
N MET A 117 6.74 -19.23 1.76
CA MET A 117 6.73 -18.12 0.82
C MET A 117 6.00 -16.90 1.41
N GLY A 118 6.78 -15.87 1.76
CA GLY A 118 6.28 -14.53 2.10
C GLY A 118 6.11 -14.23 3.59
N ASP A 119 5.82 -12.97 3.88
CA ASP A 119 5.49 -12.53 5.25
C ASP A 119 4.08 -13.02 5.61
N LEU A 120 3.99 -13.93 6.57
CA LEU A 120 2.72 -14.39 7.13
C LEU A 120 2.12 -13.29 8.02
N GLU A 121 0.93 -12.86 7.68
CA GLU A 121 0.13 -11.93 8.48
C GLU A 121 -1.19 -12.60 8.87
N LEU A 122 -1.64 -12.39 10.10
CA LEU A 122 -2.92 -12.93 10.56
C LEU A 122 -4.02 -11.89 10.35
N VAL A 123 -5.04 -12.28 9.59
CA VAL A 123 -6.29 -11.50 9.46
C VAL A 123 -7.37 -12.26 10.25
N GLY A 124 -7.58 -11.85 11.51
CA GLY A 124 -8.28 -12.67 12.48
C GLY A 124 -7.47 -13.92 12.79
N ASP A 125 -8.13 -15.08 12.72
CA ASP A 125 -7.49 -16.39 12.91
C ASP A 125 -7.03 -17.03 11.59
N THR A 126 -7.14 -16.28 10.47
CA THR A 126 -6.78 -16.81 9.14
C THR A 126 -5.38 -16.35 8.76
N PRO A 127 -4.43 -17.27 8.51
CA PRO A 127 -3.13 -16.91 7.99
C PRO A 127 -3.26 -16.41 6.54
N ALA A 128 -2.66 -15.28 6.25
CA ALA A 128 -2.60 -14.67 4.94
C ALA A 128 -1.15 -14.33 4.58
N ILE A 129 -0.78 -14.51 3.33
CA ILE A 129 0.53 -14.13 2.81
C ILE A 129 0.38 -12.79 2.11
N LEU A 130 1.04 -11.76 2.64
CA LEU A 130 1.13 -10.46 1.96
C LEU A 130 2.19 -10.52 0.87
N VAL A 131 1.75 -10.51 -0.37
CA VAL A 131 2.66 -10.31 -1.50
C VAL A 131 2.84 -8.83 -1.74
N LYS A 132 3.94 -8.27 -1.26
CA LYS A 132 4.26 -6.84 -1.42
C LYS A 132 4.54 -6.53 -2.90
N VAL A 133 3.60 -5.89 -3.53
CA VAL A 133 3.72 -5.46 -4.94
C VAL A 133 4.53 -4.15 -5.04
N THR A 134 4.38 -3.28 -4.05
CA THR A 134 5.17 -2.06 -3.90
C THR A 134 5.15 -1.61 -2.44
N PRO A 135 6.27 -1.03 -1.93
CA PRO A 135 6.33 -0.58 -0.53
C PRO A 135 5.38 0.59 -0.21
N LEU A 136 4.82 1.23 -1.23
CA LEU A 136 3.92 2.37 -1.09
C LEU A 136 2.76 2.26 -2.07
N SER A 137 1.54 2.10 -1.58
CA SER A 137 0.31 2.06 -2.38
C SER A 137 -0.63 3.22 -2.04
N GLY A 138 -1.41 3.68 -3.03
CA GLY A 138 -2.50 4.63 -2.85
C GLY A 138 -2.10 5.98 -2.25
N SER A 139 -2.82 6.39 -1.21
CA SER A 139 -2.65 7.67 -0.52
C SER A 139 -1.27 7.87 0.11
N ALA A 140 -0.58 6.80 0.50
CA ALA A 140 0.77 6.86 1.05
C ALA A 140 1.80 7.38 0.03
N LYS A 141 1.62 7.07 -1.25
CA LYS A 141 2.45 7.60 -2.34
C LYS A 141 2.29 9.10 -2.53
N ILE A 142 1.04 9.58 -2.44
CA ILE A 142 0.72 11.01 -2.54
C ILE A 142 1.24 11.76 -1.31
N ALA A 143 1.00 11.22 -0.12
CA ALA A 143 1.50 11.78 1.12
C ALA A 143 3.04 11.84 1.14
N LYS A 144 3.73 10.77 0.69
CA LYS A 144 5.19 10.78 0.56
C LYS A 144 5.65 11.87 -0.39
N ARG A 145 5.08 12.01 -1.57
CA ARG A 145 5.46 13.06 -2.53
C ARG A 145 5.23 14.46 -1.98
N ALA A 146 4.10 14.68 -1.30
CA ALA A 146 3.82 15.96 -0.65
C ALA A 146 4.88 16.29 0.43
N CYS A 147 5.21 15.32 1.29
CA CYS A 147 6.28 15.47 2.27
C CYS A 147 7.64 15.72 1.60
N ASP A 148 8.00 14.97 0.57
CA ASP A 148 9.26 15.12 -0.16
C ASP A 148 9.37 16.53 -0.79
N LEU A 149 8.28 17.07 -1.35
CA LEU A 149 8.23 18.42 -1.90
C LEU A 149 8.36 19.49 -0.82
N ILE A 150 7.61 19.37 0.28
CA ILE A 150 7.65 20.36 1.38
C ILE A 150 9.04 20.36 2.04
N LEU A 151 9.54 19.18 2.40
CA LEU A 151 10.85 19.08 3.05
C LEU A 151 12.00 19.46 2.10
N GLY A 152 11.90 19.07 0.83
CA GLY A 152 12.88 19.44 -0.19
C GLY A 152 12.92 20.95 -0.46
N SER A 153 11.75 21.60 -0.56
CA SER A 153 11.70 23.05 -0.73
C SER A 153 12.22 23.81 0.49
N LEU A 154 11.89 23.34 1.70
CA LEU A 154 12.40 23.93 2.93
C LEU A 154 13.92 23.78 3.03
N ALA A 155 14.44 22.59 2.74
CA ALA A 155 15.87 22.32 2.71
C ALA A 155 16.60 23.20 1.67
N LEU A 156 16.00 23.38 0.49
CA LEU A 156 16.53 24.26 -0.55
C LEU A 156 16.63 25.72 -0.05
N ILE A 157 15.55 26.25 0.54
CA ILE A 157 15.53 27.63 1.08
C ILE A 157 16.58 27.79 2.17
N LEU A 158 16.68 26.83 3.09
CA LEU A 158 17.69 26.87 4.16
C LEU A 158 19.12 26.81 3.62
N SER A 159 19.36 26.06 2.54
CA SER A 159 20.68 25.92 1.92
C SER A 159 21.13 27.19 1.16
N LEU A 160 20.19 28.04 0.72
CA LEU A 160 20.52 29.29 0.06
C LEU A 160 21.29 30.25 0.96
N ILE A 161 21.05 30.21 2.28
CA ILE A 161 21.74 31.08 3.24
C ILE A 161 23.24 30.78 3.27
N PRO A 162 23.72 29.55 3.57
CA PRO A 162 25.16 29.26 3.57
C PRO A 162 25.78 29.38 2.18
N ILE A 163 25.05 28.98 1.11
CA ILE A 163 25.53 29.16 -0.27
C ILE A 163 25.74 30.64 -0.59
N GLY A 164 24.80 31.49 -0.21
CA GLY A 164 24.92 32.93 -0.41
C GLY A 164 26.12 33.56 0.36
N ILE A 165 26.33 33.11 1.60
CA ILE A 165 27.49 33.56 2.40
C ILE A 165 28.79 33.13 1.72
N ILE A 166 28.92 31.87 1.32
CA ILE A 166 30.10 31.36 0.63
C ILE A 166 30.34 32.14 -0.67
N TRP A 167 29.28 32.37 -1.45
CA TRP A 167 29.38 33.15 -2.68
C TRP A 167 29.89 34.59 -2.45
N ILE A 168 29.38 35.26 -1.45
CA ILE A 168 29.80 36.63 -1.08
C ILE A 168 31.27 36.62 -0.68
N VAL A 169 31.70 35.72 0.22
CA VAL A 169 33.09 35.59 0.67
C VAL A 169 34.01 35.33 -0.51
N GLN A 170 33.63 34.42 -1.40
CA GLN A 170 34.41 34.11 -2.60
C GLN A 170 34.54 35.34 -3.54
N LYS A 171 33.46 36.09 -3.75
CA LYS A 171 33.49 37.30 -4.58
C LYS A 171 34.31 38.44 -3.99
N ILE A 172 34.39 38.53 -2.67
CA ILE A 172 35.26 39.49 -2.00
C ILE A 172 36.73 39.07 -2.12
N SER A 173 37.02 37.77 -1.99
CA SER A 173 38.38 37.24 -2.04
C SER A 173 38.96 37.22 -3.46
N ASP A 174 38.13 36.84 -4.46
CA ASP A 174 38.50 36.83 -5.87
C ASP A 174 37.31 37.28 -6.74
N PRO A 175 37.25 38.55 -7.17
CA PRO A 175 36.16 39.05 -8.01
C PRO A 175 36.01 38.36 -9.37
N LYS A 176 37.08 37.74 -9.88
CA LYS A 176 37.11 37.07 -11.20
C LYS A 176 36.74 35.58 -11.12
N ALA A 177 36.72 34.99 -9.93
CA ALA A 177 36.37 33.59 -9.76
C ALA A 177 34.92 33.32 -10.17
N PRO A 178 34.66 32.18 -10.85
CA PRO A 178 33.30 31.75 -11.22
C PRO A 178 32.51 31.43 -9.95
N ALA A 179 31.23 31.82 -9.91
CA ALA A 179 30.34 31.55 -8.76
C ALA A 179 30.09 30.05 -8.53
N ILE A 180 30.16 29.25 -9.58
CA ILE A 180 30.02 27.79 -9.54
C ILE A 180 31.20 27.19 -10.29
N TYR A 181 31.96 26.34 -9.61
CA TYR A 181 33.06 25.62 -10.21
C TYR A 181 32.51 24.37 -10.90
N ALA A 182 32.68 24.25 -12.20
CA ALA A 182 32.29 23.09 -12.99
C ALA A 182 33.53 22.40 -13.53
N GLU A 183 33.75 21.14 -13.16
CA GLU A 183 34.84 20.30 -13.66
C GLU A 183 34.28 19.09 -14.39
N THR A 184 34.84 18.83 -15.57
CA THR A 184 34.47 17.64 -16.35
C THR A 184 35.21 16.44 -15.81
N ARG A 185 34.50 15.52 -15.15
CA ARG A 185 35.08 14.26 -14.66
C ARG A 185 34.84 13.15 -15.67
N LEU A 186 35.90 12.42 -16.01
CA LEU A 186 35.80 11.21 -16.83
C LEU A 186 35.14 10.09 -16.01
N SER A 187 34.06 9.55 -16.52
CA SER A 187 33.43 8.37 -15.95
C SER A 187 34.23 7.12 -16.28
N ARG A 188 34.16 6.10 -15.44
CA ARG A 188 34.89 4.84 -15.57
C ARG A 188 34.57 4.04 -16.85
N TYR A 189 33.56 4.45 -17.60
CA TYR A 189 33.07 3.78 -18.82
C TYR A 189 32.99 4.71 -20.03
N ASN A 190 33.86 5.71 -20.09
CA ASN A 190 34.02 6.52 -21.31
C ASN A 190 35.39 6.23 -21.92
#